data_c91276e742cce0ddfdbb11ca4e5a90e0
#
_entry.id   c91276e742cce0ddfdbb11ca4e5a90e0
#
_cell.length_a   1.000
_cell.length_b   1.000
_cell.length_c   1.000
_cell.angle_alpha   90.00
_cell.angle_beta   90.00
_cell.angle_gamma   90.00
#
_symmetry.space_group_name_H-M   'P 1'
#
loop_
_entity.id
_entity.type
_entity.pdbx_description
1 polymer ?
#
loop_
_entity_poly.entity_id
_entity_poly.type
_entity_poly.pdbx_seq_one_letter_code
_entity_poly.pdbx_strand_id
1 'polypeptide(L)'
;LLLAPFAPYVSEYIYQEFSENSVHLSEWPKFDEKKIDKKLETEFENMFEIIEKGLAERDKTKIGLKWPLKSVDITANFDFNKELFEIIKTQLNVKEIYFDKVEKLDDFSVELNTKITPELEAEGYAREISRKIQAARKKSGLVKTDKIKLAVVVDKELRKMLEPQKAFIMERTHSKELLFEKAAEKNYQEKIDEM
;
A
#
# COMPACT_ATOMS: atom_id res chain seq x y z
N LEU A 1 21.06 -19.38 -1.14
CA LEU A 1 22.07 -19.30 -2.20
C LEU A 1 22.07 -17.95 -2.91
N LEU A 2 20.93 -17.48 -3.47
CA LEU A 2 20.85 -16.22 -4.23
C LEU A 2 21.28 -14.98 -3.43
N LEU A 3 21.12 -15.00 -2.13
CA LEU A 3 21.55 -13.90 -1.25
C LEU A 3 23.07 -13.91 -0.94
N ALA A 4 23.74 -15.05 -1.08
CA ALA A 4 25.12 -15.23 -0.67
C ALA A 4 26.12 -14.24 -1.30
N PRO A 5 26.02 -13.87 -2.60
CA PRO A 5 26.91 -12.88 -3.20
C PRO A 5 26.78 -11.46 -2.64
N PHE A 6 25.60 -11.11 -2.11
CA PHE A 6 25.28 -9.77 -1.61
C PHE A 6 25.46 -9.65 -0.10
N ALA A 7 25.17 -10.71 0.64
CA ALA A 7 25.25 -10.74 2.11
C ALA A 7 25.86 -12.06 2.60
N PRO A 8 27.18 -12.27 2.39
CA PRO A 8 27.83 -13.56 2.61
C PRO A 8 27.69 -14.08 4.04
N TYR A 9 27.95 -13.25 5.04
CA TYR A 9 27.90 -13.67 6.45
C TYR A 9 26.47 -14.01 6.92
N VAL A 10 25.50 -13.22 6.52
CA VAL A 10 24.09 -13.45 6.88
C VAL A 10 23.57 -14.71 6.20
N SER A 11 23.93 -14.92 4.94
CA SER A 11 23.54 -16.11 4.17
C SER A 11 24.14 -17.38 4.76
N GLU A 12 25.40 -17.33 5.17
CA GLU A 12 26.08 -18.44 5.84
C GLU A 12 25.41 -18.77 7.17
N TYR A 13 25.17 -17.75 8.00
CA TYR A 13 24.51 -17.92 9.30
C TYR A 13 23.13 -18.58 9.15
N ILE A 14 22.29 -18.07 8.22
CA ILE A 14 20.96 -18.64 7.97
C ILE A 14 21.06 -20.05 7.41
N TYR A 15 22.01 -20.31 6.50
CA TYR A 15 22.14 -21.61 5.85
C TYR A 15 22.57 -22.69 6.84
N GLN A 16 23.42 -22.37 7.80
CA GLN A 16 23.89 -23.29 8.86
C GLN A 16 22.79 -23.71 9.84
N GLU A 17 21.68 -22.95 9.93
CA GLU A 17 20.49 -23.39 10.69
C GLU A 17 19.78 -24.60 10.06
N PHE A 18 20.01 -24.86 8.76
CA PHE A 18 19.35 -25.92 7.98
C PHE A 18 20.32 -26.96 7.41
N SER A 19 21.63 -26.71 7.45
CA SER A 19 22.66 -27.53 6.83
C SER A 19 23.97 -27.43 7.59
N GLU A 20 24.67 -28.54 7.69
CA GLU A 20 26.05 -28.58 8.26
C GLU A 20 27.11 -28.05 7.28
N ASN A 21 26.73 -27.81 6.01
CA ASN A 21 27.64 -27.33 4.97
C ASN A 21 27.59 -25.80 4.85
N SER A 22 28.63 -25.23 4.25
CA SER A 22 28.68 -23.82 3.92
C SER A 22 27.81 -23.51 2.68
N VAL A 23 27.06 -22.39 2.72
CA VAL A 23 26.34 -21.88 1.55
C VAL A 23 27.27 -21.56 0.38
N HIS A 24 28.52 -21.17 0.68
CA HIS A 24 29.51 -20.79 -0.33
C HIS A 24 30.13 -21.99 -1.05
N LEU A 25 29.97 -23.20 -0.49
CA LEU A 25 30.40 -24.45 -1.11
C LEU A 25 29.24 -25.19 -1.78
N SER A 26 28.04 -24.66 -1.71
CA SER A 26 26.88 -25.28 -2.33
C SER A 26 26.84 -25.02 -3.83
N GLU A 27 26.36 -26.02 -4.58
CA GLU A 27 26.16 -25.85 -6.01
C GLU A 27 25.07 -24.78 -6.29
N TRP A 28 25.29 -24.00 -7.34
CA TRP A 28 24.31 -23.03 -7.79
C TRP A 28 23.01 -23.76 -8.26
N PRO A 29 21.82 -23.20 -7.98
CA PRO A 29 20.57 -23.80 -8.43
C PRO A 29 20.56 -24.03 -9.95
N LYS A 30 20.21 -25.24 -10.36
CA LYS A 30 20.08 -25.55 -11.78
C LYS A 30 18.80 -24.92 -12.34
N PHE A 31 18.92 -24.38 -13.53
CA PHE A 31 17.82 -23.86 -14.29
C PHE A 31 16.85 -24.97 -14.67
N ASP A 32 15.56 -24.77 -14.48
CA ASP A 32 14.51 -25.70 -14.85
C ASP A 32 13.50 -25.00 -15.77
N GLU A 33 13.61 -25.25 -17.09
CA GLU A 33 12.75 -24.64 -18.09
C GLU A 33 11.26 -24.97 -17.90
N LYS A 34 10.95 -26.11 -17.26
CA LYS A 34 9.56 -26.53 -17.01
C LYS A 34 8.84 -25.66 -15.98
N LYS A 35 9.59 -24.89 -15.20
CA LYS A 35 9.05 -23.95 -14.21
C LYS A 35 8.80 -22.56 -14.76
N ILE A 36 9.18 -22.31 -16.03
CA ILE A 36 8.97 -21.01 -16.66
C ILE A 36 7.59 -21.04 -17.32
N ASP A 37 6.74 -20.15 -16.88
CA ASP A 37 5.47 -19.84 -17.52
C ASP A 37 5.58 -18.50 -18.27
N LYS A 38 5.92 -18.59 -19.56
CA LYS A 38 6.07 -17.40 -20.42
C LYS A 38 4.80 -16.57 -20.53
N LYS A 39 3.64 -17.21 -20.43
CA LYS A 39 2.36 -16.51 -20.46
C LYS A 39 2.21 -15.65 -19.19
N LEU A 40 2.50 -16.24 -18.04
CA LEU A 40 2.45 -15.54 -16.76
C LEU A 40 3.48 -14.41 -16.72
N GLU A 41 4.70 -14.61 -17.23
CA GLU A 41 5.71 -13.55 -17.32
C GLU A 41 5.19 -12.35 -18.13
N THR A 42 4.62 -12.59 -19.32
CA THR A 42 4.02 -11.53 -20.14
C THR A 42 2.85 -10.83 -19.44
N GLU A 43 2.00 -11.58 -18.72
CA GLU A 43 0.91 -10.98 -17.93
C GLU A 43 1.43 -10.09 -16.82
N PHE A 44 2.55 -10.44 -16.18
CA PHE A 44 3.22 -9.60 -15.18
C PHE A 44 3.85 -8.35 -15.81
N GLU A 45 4.48 -8.47 -16.98
CA GLU A 45 5.01 -7.31 -17.72
C GLU A 45 3.89 -6.31 -18.02
N ASN A 46 2.78 -6.79 -18.60
CA ASN A 46 1.59 -5.97 -18.86
C ASN A 46 1.04 -5.33 -17.56
N MET A 47 1.02 -6.08 -16.45
CA MET A 47 0.59 -5.56 -15.15
C MET A 47 1.48 -4.40 -14.69
N PHE A 48 2.80 -4.53 -14.79
CA PHE A 48 3.72 -3.46 -14.40
C PHE A 48 3.53 -2.21 -15.25
N GLU A 49 3.35 -2.36 -16.56
CA GLU A 49 3.09 -1.22 -17.45
C GLU A 49 1.73 -0.55 -17.13
N ILE A 50 0.69 -1.31 -16.82
CA ILE A 50 -0.60 -0.77 -16.35
C ILE A 50 -0.41 0.04 -15.07
N ILE A 51 0.35 -0.49 -14.10
CA ILE A 51 0.62 0.20 -12.85
C ILE A 51 1.42 1.49 -13.11
N GLU A 52 2.43 1.45 -13.95
CA GLU A 52 3.25 2.62 -14.31
C GLU A 52 2.39 3.72 -14.96
N LYS A 53 1.57 3.38 -15.98
CA LYS A 53 0.65 4.33 -16.62
C LYS A 53 -0.36 4.90 -15.60
N GLY A 54 -0.91 4.07 -14.71
CA GLY A 54 -1.84 4.52 -13.67
C GLY A 54 -1.19 5.46 -12.65
N LEU A 55 0.04 5.19 -12.25
CA LEU A 55 0.81 6.09 -11.37
C LEU A 55 1.14 7.42 -12.08
N ALA A 56 1.50 7.37 -13.36
CA ALA A 56 1.73 8.58 -14.16
C ALA A 56 0.45 9.44 -14.28
N GLU A 57 -0.72 8.83 -14.42
CA GLU A 57 -2.01 9.56 -14.39
C GLU A 57 -2.28 10.21 -13.02
N ARG A 58 -1.94 9.55 -11.91
CA ARG A 58 -2.00 10.16 -10.58
C ARG A 58 -1.10 11.38 -10.46
N ASP A 59 0.11 11.31 -10.97
CA ASP A 59 1.07 12.40 -10.92
C ASP A 59 0.59 13.61 -11.76
N LYS A 60 0.05 13.37 -12.95
CA LYS A 60 -0.55 14.43 -13.80
C LYS A 60 -1.70 15.15 -13.06
N THR A 61 -2.53 14.40 -12.36
CA THR A 61 -3.67 14.95 -11.61
C THR A 61 -3.30 15.44 -10.22
N LYS A 62 -2.04 15.26 -9.79
CA LYS A 62 -1.53 15.61 -8.45
C LYS A 62 -2.29 14.94 -7.29
N ILE A 63 -2.87 13.78 -7.54
CA ILE A 63 -3.57 12.99 -6.53
C ILE A 63 -2.62 11.94 -5.97
N GLY A 64 -2.06 12.19 -4.79
CA GLY A 64 -1.15 11.25 -4.13
C GLY A 64 -1.82 9.90 -3.78
N LEU A 65 -1.01 8.83 -3.71
CA LEU A 65 -1.46 7.46 -3.42
C LEU A 65 -2.22 7.29 -2.09
N LYS A 66 -2.07 8.20 -1.14
CA LYS A 66 -2.84 8.16 0.11
C LYS A 66 -4.34 8.31 -0.09
N TRP A 67 -4.76 8.97 -1.18
CA TRP A 67 -6.15 9.17 -1.52
C TRP A 67 -6.67 8.00 -2.36
N PRO A 68 -7.59 7.18 -1.84
CA PRO A 68 -8.20 6.13 -2.64
C PRO A 68 -9.05 6.74 -3.75
N LEU A 69 -9.06 6.12 -4.92
CA LEU A 69 -9.94 6.47 -6.03
C LEU A 69 -11.01 5.40 -6.22
N LYS A 70 -12.10 5.78 -6.89
CA LYS A 70 -13.21 4.88 -7.11
C LYS A 70 -12.82 3.73 -8.04
N SER A 71 -12.28 4.06 -9.21
CA SER A 71 -11.97 3.06 -10.23
C SER A 71 -10.83 3.46 -11.13
N VAL A 72 -10.32 2.47 -11.84
CA VAL A 72 -9.47 2.60 -13.02
C VAL A 72 -10.14 1.87 -14.18
N ASP A 73 -10.17 2.51 -15.34
CA ASP A 73 -10.63 1.96 -16.59
C ASP A 73 -9.42 1.61 -17.45
N ILE A 74 -9.30 0.34 -17.85
CA ILE A 74 -8.19 -0.20 -18.62
C ILE A 74 -8.75 -0.73 -19.94
N THR A 75 -8.27 -0.20 -21.05
CA THR A 75 -8.61 -0.68 -22.38
C THR A 75 -7.36 -1.25 -23.04
N ALA A 76 -7.36 -2.55 -23.40
CA ALA A 76 -6.20 -3.24 -23.93
C ALA A 76 -6.56 -4.19 -25.07
N ASN A 77 -5.57 -4.60 -25.87
CA ASN A 77 -5.73 -5.57 -26.96
C ASN A 77 -5.31 -7.01 -26.59
N PHE A 78 -5.07 -7.26 -25.29
CA PHE A 78 -4.67 -8.57 -24.77
C PHE A 78 -5.65 -9.06 -23.70
N ASP A 79 -5.60 -10.38 -23.44
CA ASP A 79 -6.30 -10.97 -22.30
C ASP A 79 -5.50 -10.76 -21.03
N PHE A 80 -6.18 -10.55 -19.92
CA PHE A 80 -5.53 -10.29 -18.64
C PHE A 80 -6.07 -11.21 -17.53
N ASN A 81 -5.18 -11.78 -16.73
CA ASN A 81 -5.55 -12.61 -15.61
C ASN A 81 -6.18 -11.78 -14.49
N LYS A 82 -7.45 -12.05 -14.18
CA LYS A 82 -8.21 -11.33 -13.15
C LYS A 82 -7.62 -11.47 -11.74
N GLU A 83 -6.82 -12.50 -11.47
CA GLU A 83 -6.12 -12.66 -10.19
C GLU A 83 -5.11 -11.55 -9.94
N LEU A 84 -4.54 -10.99 -11.01
CA LEU A 84 -3.61 -9.86 -10.91
C LEU A 84 -4.30 -8.52 -10.63
N PHE A 85 -5.62 -8.43 -10.78
CA PHE A 85 -6.36 -7.19 -10.51
C PHE A 85 -6.23 -6.71 -9.06
N GLU A 86 -6.15 -7.63 -8.11
CA GLU A 86 -5.97 -7.25 -6.71
C GLU A 86 -4.62 -6.57 -6.45
N ILE A 87 -3.59 -6.95 -7.21
CA ILE A 87 -2.28 -6.28 -7.16
C ILE A 87 -2.40 -4.86 -7.72
N ILE A 88 -3.02 -4.72 -8.91
CA ILE A 88 -3.23 -3.40 -9.55
C ILE A 88 -4.06 -2.49 -8.63
N LYS A 89 -5.17 -2.98 -8.05
CA LYS A 89 -5.99 -2.21 -7.11
C LYS A 89 -5.18 -1.69 -5.94
N THR A 90 -4.36 -2.56 -5.37
CA THR A 90 -3.52 -2.21 -4.22
C THR A 90 -2.46 -1.18 -4.59
N GLN A 91 -1.78 -1.37 -5.72
CA GLN A 91 -0.70 -0.48 -6.18
C GLN A 91 -1.22 0.88 -6.62
N LEU A 92 -2.36 0.92 -7.30
CA LEU A 92 -3.00 2.16 -7.72
C LEU A 92 -3.92 2.77 -6.64
N ASN A 93 -4.16 2.06 -5.53
CA ASN A 93 -5.11 2.45 -4.49
C ASN A 93 -6.49 2.82 -5.06
N VAL A 94 -7.07 1.90 -5.85
CA VAL A 94 -8.42 2.02 -6.43
C VAL A 94 -9.33 0.93 -5.87
N LYS A 95 -10.65 1.18 -5.84
CA LYS A 95 -11.64 0.22 -5.34
C LYS A 95 -12.06 -0.79 -6.39
N GLU A 96 -12.15 -0.36 -7.64
CA GLU A 96 -12.68 -1.14 -8.75
C GLU A 96 -11.77 -1.04 -9.97
N ILE A 97 -11.75 -2.10 -10.79
CA ILE A 97 -11.11 -2.13 -12.09
C ILE A 97 -12.16 -2.49 -13.12
N TYR A 98 -12.27 -1.69 -14.16
CA TYR A 98 -12.99 -2.02 -15.38
C TYR A 98 -11.98 -2.32 -16.45
N PHE A 99 -12.11 -3.49 -17.07
CA PHE A 99 -11.18 -3.96 -18.10
C PHE A 99 -11.94 -4.29 -19.35
N ASP A 100 -11.67 -3.56 -20.43
CA ASP A 100 -12.28 -3.73 -21.74
C ASP A 100 -11.23 -4.19 -22.76
N LYS A 101 -11.53 -5.33 -23.41
CA LYS A 101 -10.68 -5.84 -24.49
C LYS A 101 -11.15 -5.30 -25.83
N VAL A 102 -10.23 -4.69 -26.57
CA VAL A 102 -10.47 -4.12 -27.90
C VAL A 102 -9.48 -4.72 -28.88
N GLU A 103 -9.97 -5.34 -29.97
CA GLU A 103 -9.11 -6.07 -30.93
C GLU A 103 -8.13 -5.19 -31.72
N LYS A 104 -8.44 -3.90 -31.92
CA LYS A 104 -7.62 -2.94 -32.69
C LYS A 104 -7.25 -1.75 -31.80
N LEU A 105 -6.18 -1.91 -31.08
CA LEU A 105 -5.59 -0.85 -30.31
C LEU A 105 -4.06 -0.88 -30.51
N ASP A 106 -3.47 0.24 -30.89
CA ASP A 106 -2.02 0.33 -31.11
C ASP A 106 -1.26 0.29 -29.78
N ASP A 107 -1.86 0.84 -28.73
CA ASP A 107 -1.33 0.81 -27.34
C ASP A 107 -2.50 0.80 -26.36
N PHE A 108 -2.32 0.20 -25.19
CA PHE A 108 -3.36 0.16 -24.17
C PHE A 108 -3.46 1.49 -23.40
N SER A 109 -4.67 1.83 -22.94
CA SER A 109 -4.93 3.02 -22.14
C SER A 109 -5.30 2.68 -20.70
N VAL A 110 -4.95 3.58 -19.80
CA VAL A 110 -5.27 3.50 -18.36
C VAL A 110 -5.81 4.85 -17.92
N GLU A 111 -7.08 4.89 -17.54
CA GLU A 111 -7.77 6.11 -17.12
C GLU A 111 -8.25 5.99 -15.68
N LEU A 112 -7.92 6.96 -14.85
CA LEU A 112 -8.33 6.98 -13.44
C LEU A 112 -9.60 7.81 -13.24
N ASN A 113 -10.55 7.29 -12.48
CA ASN A 113 -11.66 8.09 -12.00
C ASN A 113 -11.16 8.99 -10.86
N THR A 114 -10.81 10.22 -11.20
CA THR A 114 -10.21 11.20 -10.29
C THR A 114 -11.23 11.91 -9.38
N LYS A 115 -12.53 11.58 -9.51
CA LYS A 115 -13.56 12.16 -8.68
C LYS A 115 -13.53 11.57 -7.28
N ILE A 116 -13.08 12.36 -6.32
CA ILE A 116 -13.04 11.98 -4.91
C ILE A 116 -14.43 12.20 -4.29
N THR A 117 -15.02 11.13 -3.76
CA THR A 117 -16.27 11.22 -2.98
C THR A 117 -15.98 11.50 -1.51
N PRO A 118 -16.96 12.01 -0.72
CA PRO A 118 -16.75 12.24 0.71
C PRO A 118 -16.29 11.00 1.48
N GLU A 119 -16.72 9.80 1.07
CA GLU A 119 -16.34 8.54 1.68
C GLU A 119 -14.86 8.20 1.39
N LEU A 120 -14.41 8.42 0.14
CA LEU A 120 -13.02 8.22 -0.25
C LEU A 120 -12.10 9.24 0.42
N GLU A 121 -12.58 10.46 0.56
CA GLU A 121 -11.86 11.52 1.28
C GLU A 121 -11.72 11.15 2.77
N ALA A 122 -12.78 10.70 3.42
CA ALA A 122 -12.77 10.23 4.80
C ALA A 122 -11.77 9.08 5.01
N GLU A 123 -11.71 8.13 4.08
CA GLU A 123 -10.72 7.04 4.10
C GLU A 123 -9.28 7.56 3.96
N GLY A 124 -9.06 8.52 3.07
CA GLY A 124 -7.76 9.18 2.91
C GLY A 124 -7.29 9.85 4.19
N TYR A 125 -8.15 10.62 4.85
CA TYR A 125 -7.85 11.23 6.15
C TYR A 125 -7.60 10.20 7.24
N ALA A 126 -8.40 9.14 7.30
CA ALA A 126 -8.20 8.07 8.28
C ALA A 126 -6.83 7.38 8.14
N ARG A 127 -6.38 7.15 6.90
CA ARG A 127 -5.04 6.60 6.62
C ARG A 127 -3.94 7.56 7.05
N GLU A 128 -4.07 8.86 6.74
CA GLU A 128 -3.08 9.87 7.10
C GLU A 128 -2.97 10.03 8.63
N ILE A 129 -4.09 10.08 9.33
CA ILE A 129 -4.14 10.15 10.79
C ILE A 129 -3.50 8.88 11.38
N SER A 130 -3.85 7.70 10.89
CA SER A 130 -3.25 6.45 11.35
C SER A 130 -1.73 6.45 11.17
N ARG A 131 -1.22 6.97 10.05
CA ARG A 131 0.21 7.09 9.77
C ARG A 131 0.90 8.03 10.77
N LYS A 132 0.30 9.20 11.04
CA LYS A 132 0.82 10.16 12.04
C LYS A 132 0.84 9.56 13.45
N ILE A 133 -0.22 8.85 13.84
CA ILE A 133 -0.29 8.16 15.13
C ILE A 133 0.81 7.09 15.23
N GLN A 134 1.01 6.29 14.18
CA GLN A 134 2.09 5.29 14.17
C GLN A 134 3.48 5.92 14.28
N ALA A 135 3.70 7.06 13.63
CA ALA A 135 4.95 7.83 13.77
C ALA A 135 5.15 8.33 15.21
N ALA A 136 4.08 8.86 15.85
CA ALA A 136 4.11 9.29 17.24
C ALA A 136 4.38 8.12 18.20
N ARG A 137 3.73 6.96 17.98
CA ARG A 137 4.00 5.73 18.75
C ARG A 137 5.47 5.34 18.70
N LYS A 138 6.05 5.32 17.50
CA LYS A 138 7.48 5.00 17.32
C LYS A 138 8.38 6.00 18.04
N LYS A 139 8.07 7.30 17.94
CA LYS A 139 8.82 8.37 18.63
C LYS A 139 8.76 8.24 20.17
N SER A 140 7.62 7.75 20.69
CA SER A 140 7.42 7.49 22.13
C SER A 140 7.97 6.14 22.60
N GLY A 141 8.69 5.39 21.77
CA GLY A 141 9.28 4.10 22.13
C GLY A 141 8.30 2.94 22.26
N LEU A 142 7.04 3.11 21.82
CA LEU A 142 6.04 2.06 21.88
C LEU A 142 6.30 1.00 20.79
N VAL A 143 6.14 -0.28 21.17
CA VAL A 143 6.23 -1.40 20.26
C VAL A 143 4.88 -1.74 19.62
N LYS A 144 4.91 -2.56 18.57
CA LYS A 144 3.71 -2.88 17.78
C LYS A 144 2.59 -3.53 18.62
N THR A 145 2.94 -4.31 19.65
CA THR A 145 1.99 -5.02 20.51
C THR A 145 1.35 -4.14 21.59
N ASP A 146 1.91 -2.96 21.87
CA ASP A 146 1.37 -2.08 22.89
C ASP A 146 0.01 -1.56 22.50
N LYS A 147 -0.94 -1.64 23.43
CA LYS A 147 -2.29 -1.11 23.26
C LYS A 147 -2.43 0.23 23.96
N ILE A 148 -2.89 1.22 23.25
CA ILE A 148 -3.04 2.61 23.74
C ILE A 148 -4.51 3.01 23.86
N LYS A 149 -4.77 4.03 24.67
CA LYS A 149 -5.97 4.87 24.56
C LYS A 149 -5.58 6.10 23.74
N LEU A 150 -6.39 6.41 22.76
CA LEU A 150 -6.10 7.44 21.78
C LEU A 150 -7.13 8.54 21.87
N ALA A 151 -6.69 9.78 22.07
CA ALA A 151 -7.49 10.98 21.90
C ALA A 151 -6.97 11.75 20.69
N VAL A 152 -7.85 12.04 19.75
CA VAL A 152 -7.52 12.79 18.53
C VAL A 152 -8.36 14.05 18.52
N VAL A 153 -7.69 15.18 18.44
CA VAL A 153 -8.38 16.46 18.40
C VAL A 153 -8.57 16.89 16.96
N VAL A 154 -9.80 17.11 16.61
CA VAL A 154 -10.24 17.44 15.25
C VAL A 154 -11.38 18.46 15.30
N ASP A 155 -11.55 19.21 14.22
CA ASP A 155 -12.71 20.05 14.06
C ASP A 155 -14.00 19.24 13.87
N LYS A 156 -15.13 19.94 13.83
CA LYS A 156 -16.44 19.31 13.76
C LYS A 156 -16.69 18.59 12.41
N GLU A 157 -16.14 19.11 11.33
CA GLU A 157 -16.33 18.58 9.98
C GLU A 157 -15.51 17.29 9.80
N LEU A 158 -14.23 17.36 10.14
CA LEU A 158 -13.34 16.20 10.08
C LEU A 158 -13.80 15.09 11.02
N ARG A 159 -14.31 15.43 12.21
CA ARG A 159 -14.90 14.44 13.12
C ARG A 159 -16.04 13.67 12.47
N LYS A 160 -16.96 14.36 11.78
CA LYS A 160 -18.09 13.69 11.08
C LYS A 160 -17.61 12.73 10.01
N MET A 161 -16.55 13.10 9.29
CA MET A 161 -15.93 12.26 8.26
C MET A 161 -15.21 11.04 8.85
N LEU A 162 -14.57 11.20 9.99
CA LEU A 162 -13.76 10.16 10.63
C LEU A 162 -14.58 9.19 11.50
N GLU A 163 -15.77 9.57 11.97
CA GLU A 163 -16.59 8.69 12.83
C GLU A 163 -16.87 7.33 12.20
N PRO A 164 -17.23 7.21 10.89
CA PRO A 164 -17.37 5.92 10.23
C PRO A 164 -16.04 5.13 10.10
N GLN A 165 -14.92 5.82 10.13
CA GLN A 165 -13.57 5.24 9.99
C GLN A 165 -12.92 4.88 11.33
N LYS A 166 -13.64 5.05 12.44
CA LYS A 166 -13.12 4.83 13.80
C LYS A 166 -12.53 3.44 14.00
N ALA A 167 -13.24 2.40 13.57
CA ALA A 167 -12.80 1.02 13.66
C ALA A 167 -11.48 0.78 12.89
N PHE A 168 -11.37 1.31 11.68
CA PHE A 168 -10.17 1.24 10.85
C PHE A 168 -8.97 1.91 11.52
N ILE A 169 -9.16 3.11 12.09
CA ILE A 169 -8.09 3.84 12.78
C ILE A 169 -7.64 3.04 14.02
N MET A 170 -8.58 2.52 14.81
CA MET A 170 -8.28 1.74 16.02
C MET A 170 -7.50 0.48 15.70
N GLU A 171 -7.88 -0.27 14.69
CA GLU A 171 -7.19 -1.47 14.24
C GLU A 171 -5.75 -1.15 13.81
N ARG A 172 -5.58 -0.16 12.92
CA ARG A 172 -4.27 0.22 12.41
C ARG A 172 -3.33 0.81 13.45
N THR A 173 -3.87 1.41 14.50
CA THR A 173 -3.08 2.04 15.57
C THR A 173 -2.94 1.18 16.82
N HIS A 174 -3.51 -0.04 16.82
CA HIS A 174 -3.60 -0.91 18.00
C HIS A 174 -4.18 -0.20 19.25
N SER A 175 -5.20 0.65 19.02
CA SER A 175 -5.85 1.39 20.10
C SER A 175 -7.00 0.59 20.70
N LYS A 176 -7.08 0.58 22.04
CA LYS A 176 -8.23 -0.01 22.76
C LYS A 176 -9.45 0.91 22.71
N GLU A 177 -9.20 2.21 22.64
CA GLU A 177 -10.21 3.25 22.67
C GLU A 177 -9.75 4.42 21.82
N LEU A 178 -10.67 5.02 21.07
CA LEU A 178 -10.46 6.23 20.30
C LEU A 178 -11.54 7.25 20.64
N LEU A 179 -11.12 8.39 21.12
CA LEU A 179 -11.98 9.54 21.42
C LEU A 179 -11.64 10.68 20.45
N PHE A 180 -12.66 11.31 19.88
CA PHE A 180 -12.52 12.55 19.14
C PHE A 180 -12.88 13.71 20.02
N GLU A 181 -11.92 14.54 20.34
CA GLU A 181 -12.07 15.73 21.16
C GLU A 181 -12.19 16.98 20.29
N LYS A 182 -12.80 18.05 20.83
CA LYS A 182 -12.84 19.33 20.16
C LYS A 182 -11.53 20.07 20.38
N ALA A 183 -11.03 20.74 19.35
CA ALA A 183 -9.95 21.70 19.51
C ALA A 183 -10.40 22.82 20.47
N ALA A 184 -9.76 22.93 21.61
CA ALA A 184 -9.90 24.10 22.48
C ALA A 184 -9.10 25.25 21.84
N GLU A 185 -9.71 26.41 21.72
CA GLU A 185 -9.31 27.50 20.82
C GLU A 185 -7.91 28.10 20.95
N LYS A 186 -7.00 27.65 21.76
CA LYS A 186 -5.67 28.33 21.82
C LYS A 186 -4.40 27.54 22.20
N ASN A 187 -4.46 26.25 22.59
CA ASN A 187 -3.27 25.59 23.16
C ASN A 187 -2.81 24.36 22.39
N TYR A 188 -3.14 24.20 21.13
CA TYR A 188 -2.98 22.93 20.43
C TYR A 188 -1.69 22.80 19.61
N GLN A 189 -1.14 23.88 19.09
CA GLN A 189 0.11 23.84 18.33
C GLN A 189 1.33 23.54 19.22
N GLU A 190 1.35 23.99 20.46
CA GLU A 190 2.46 23.76 21.38
C GLU A 190 2.58 22.31 21.90
N LYS A 191 1.46 21.54 21.98
CA LYS A 191 1.50 20.16 22.46
C LYS A 191 1.82 19.10 21.40
N ILE A 192 1.74 19.42 20.12
CA ILE A 192 2.13 18.51 19.03
C ILE A 192 3.64 18.56 18.79
N ASP A 193 4.28 19.67 19.08
CA ASP A 193 5.74 19.83 18.92
C ASP A 193 6.53 19.28 20.12
N GLU A 194 5.89 19.06 21.26
CA GLU A 194 6.50 18.49 22.48
C GLU A 194 6.22 16.99 22.71
N MET A 195 5.37 16.34 21.90
CA MET A 195 5.16 14.88 21.87
C MET A 195 5.80 14.25 20.65
#